data_c0ac906646200f8cb841a0912118f799
#
_entry.id   c0ac906646200f8cb841a0912118f799
#
_cell.length_a   1.000
_cell.length_b   1.000
_cell.length_c   1.000
_cell.angle_alpha   90.00
_cell.angle_beta   90.00
_cell.angle_gamma   90.00
#
_symmetry.space_group_name_H-M   'P 1'
#
loop_
_entity.id
_entity.type
_entity.pdbx_description
1 polymer ?
#
loop_
_entity_poly.entity_id
_entity_poly.type
_entity_poly.pdbx_seq_one_letter_code
_entity_poly.pdbx_strand_id
1 'polypeptide(L)'
;KGITARGLYGAPTSWAASVTAKERYDAEHPKENDDPKWMMLDSVLFIFGFFTLLTSIVNLASSQPSVYGLTTLVLGSIVGGLSFYALYHFIYRFYGPDKDRSQRPKLLKSILTMAAAILLWSMSIVLTSLLPEFLNPRLSNVVVAIVGAITLVLRFYLKKRFNIKSATMGPTRY
;
A
#
# COMPACT_ATOMS: atom_id res chain seq x y z
N LYS A 1 -6.31 -20.94 46.78
CA LYS A 1 -4.90 -20.53 46.99
C LYS A 1 -4.67 -19.35 46.08
N GLY A 2 -4.50 -18.12 46.65
CA GLY A 2 -4.22 -16.93 45.88
C GLY A 2 -2.82 -16.97 45.29
N ILE A 3 -2.70 -16.60 44.01
CA ILE A 3 -1.37 -16.40 43.35
C ILE A 3 -0.84 -15.05 43.86
N THR A 4 0.39 -15.05 44.36
CA THR A 4 1.03 -13.80 44.81
C THR A 4 1.33 -12.88 43.63
N ALA A 5 1.30 -11.56 43.84
CA ALA A 5 1.65 -10.59 42.81
C ALA A 5 3.03 -10.87 42.16
N ARG A 6 3.98 -11.37 42.98
CA ARG A 6 5.32 -11.80 42.51
C ARG A 6 5.25 -13.04 41.59
N GLY A 7 4.28 -13.94 41.80
CA GLY A 7 4.05 -15.10 40.94
C GLY A 7 3.38 -14.74 39.60
N LEU A 8 2.59 -13.67 39.60
CA LEU A 8 1.91 -13.17 38.39
C LEU A 8 2.79 -12.26 37.53
N TYR A 9 3.58 -11.41 38.16
CA TYR A 9 4.32 -10.31 37.47
C TYR A 9 5.85 -10.43 37.58
N GLY A 10 6.35 -11.46 38.26
CA GLY A 10 7.79 -11.63 38.50
C GLY A 10 8.34 -10.68 39.58
N ALA A 11 9.65 -10.49 39.61
CA ALA A 11 10.27 -9.55 40.54
C ALA A 11 9.93 -8.08 40.11
N PRO A 12 9.69 -7.15 41.07
CA PRO A 12 9.38 -5.76 40.76
C PRO A 12 10.40 -5.08 39.82
N THR A 13 11.66 -5.44 39.94
CA THR A 13 12.76 -4.93 39.10
C THR A 13 12.67 -5.44 37.67
N SER A 14 12.30 -6.72 37.45
CA SER A 14 12.14 -7.28 36.10
C SER A 14 10.89 -6.72 35.40
N TRP A 15 9.82 -6.49 36.15
CA TRP A 15 8.63 -5.84 35.64
C TRP A 15 8.91 -4.37 35.25
N ALA A 16 9.58 -3.60 36.11
CA ALA A 16 9.95 -2.23 35.81
C ALA A 16 10.87 -2.14 34.57
N ALA A 17 11.84 -3.06 34.46
CA ALA A 17 12.71 -3.12 33.29
C ALA A 17 11.92 -3.44 31.99
N SER A 18 10.94 -4.34 32.06
CA SER A 18 10.11 -4.69 30.89
C SER A 18 9.20 -3.54 30.44
N VAL A 19 8.63 -2.78 31.41
CA VAL A 19 7.82 -1.59 31.11
C VAL A 19 8.67 -0.50 30.46
N THR A 20 9.84 -0.21 31.05
CA THR A 20 10.78 0.79 30.48
C THR A 20 11.31 0.40 29.11
N ALA A 21 11.58 -0.89 28.90
CA ALA A 21 11.98 -1.40 27.57
C ALA A 21 10.86 -1.26 26.54
N LYS A 22 9.61 -1.53 26.94
CA LYS A 22 8.44 -1.33 26.07
C LYS A 22 8.21 0.14 25.76
N GLU A 23 8.29 1.04 26.75
CA GLU A 23 8.16 2.48 26.53
C GLU A 23 9.24 3.04 25.58
N ARG A 24 10.48 2.57 25.71
CA ARG A 24 11.56 2.93 24.77
C ARG A 24 11.28 2.41 23.38
N TYR A 25 10.85 1.14 23.27
CA TYR A 25 10.50 0.54 22.00
C TYR A 25 9.35 1.30 21.31
N ASP A 26 8.27 1.62 22.03
CA ASP A 26 7.12 2.37 21.51
C ASP A 26 7.50 3.82 21.12
N ALA A 27 8.46 4.44 21.83
CA ALA A 27 8.98 5.76 21.49
C ALA A 27 9.86 5.74 20.22
N GLU A 28 10.66 4.68 20.03
CA GLU A 28 11.50 4.48 18.85
C GLU A 28 10.66 4.04 17.63
N HIS A 29 9.54 3.35 17.87
CA HIS A 29 8.65 2.80 16.84
C HIS A 29 7.22 3.35 17.02
N PRO A 30 6.99 4.62 16.68
CA PRO A 30 5.67 5.24 16.81
C PRO A 30 4.64 4.45 16.00
N LYS A 31 3.48 4.22 16.62
CA LYS A 31 2.38 3.44 16.01
C LYS A 31 2.07 3.97 14.61
N GLU A 32 2.12 3.08 13.63
CA GLU A 32 1.79 3.42 12.25
C GLU A 32 0.32 3.90 12.14
N ASN A 33 0.12 4.91 11.32
CA ASN A 33 -1.22 5.40 11.00
C ASN A 33 -1.90 4.41 10.05
N ASP A 34 -2.87 3.68 10.56
CA ASP A 34 -3.67 2.68 9.83
C ASP A 34 -5.05 3.19 9.39
N ASP A 35 -5.24 4.52 9.40
CA ASP A 35 -6.47 5.13 8.88
C ASP A 35 -6.68 4.73 7.41
N PRO A 36 -7.84 4.16 7.06
CA PRO A 36 -8.17 3.72 5.72
C PRO A 36 -7.93 4.77 4.64
N LYS A 37 -8.23 6.04 4.92
CA LYS A 37 -8.09 7.14 3.96
C LYS A 37 -6.63 7.36 3.56
N TRP A 38 -5.74 7.38 4.54
CA TRP A 38 -4.30 7.55 4.31
C TRP A 38 -3.68 6.34 3.63
N MET A 39 -4.12 5.13 3.99
CA MET A 39 -3.66 3.90 3.36
C MET A 39 -4.12 3.80 1.89
N MET A 40 -5.37 4.19 1.58
CA MET A 40 -5.87 4.26 0.21
C MET A 40 -5.08 5.29 -0.61
N LEU A 41 -4.86 6.48 -0.05
CA LEU A 41 -4.08 7.53 -0.71
C LEU A 41 -2.64 7.06 -1.00
N ASP A 42 -1.97 6.44 -0.02
CA ASP A 42 -0.62 5.87 -0.22
C ASP A 42 -0.60 4.86 -1.35
N SER A 43 -1.60 3.97 -1.40
CA SER A 43 -1.71 2.94 -2.44
C SER A 43 -1.94 3.54 -3.83
N VAL A 44 -2.83 4.54 -3.94
CA VAL A 44 -3.10 5.23 -5.21
C VAL A 44 -1.86 5.99 -5.70
N LEU A 45 -1.19 6.74 -4.83
CA LEU A 45 0.05 7.45 -5.18
C LEU A 45 1.17 6.49 -5.57
N PHE A 46 1.26 5.34 -4.92
CA PHE A 46 2.23 4.31 -5.28
C PHE A 46 1.98 3.76 -6.68
N ILE A 47 0.75 3.33 -6.95
CA ILE A 47 0.40 2.78 -8.26
C ILE A 47 0.55 3.84 -9.35
N PHE A 48 0.09 5.06 -9.11
CA PHE A 48 0.23 6.15 -10.08
C PHE A 48 1.71 6.44 -10.39
N GLY A 49 2.52 6.69 -9.37
CA GLY A 49 3.93 7.00 -9.56
C GLY A 49 4.72 5.85 -10.21
N PHE A 50 4.49 4.62 -9.74
CA PHE A 50 5.15 3.43 -10.26
C PHE A 50 4.72 3.11 -11.70
N PHE A 51 3.42 3.11 -11.98
CA PHE A 51 2.88 2.78 -13.29
C PHE A 51 3.27 3.81 -14.35
N THR A 52 3.16 5.11 -14.03
CA THR A 52 3.58 6.19 -14.94
C THR A 52 5.09 6.15 -15.21
N LEU A 53 5.90 5.96 -14.18
CA LEU A 53 7.36 5.90 -14.32
C LEU A 53 7.78 4.68 -15.14
N LEU A 54 7.25 3.49 -14.80
CA LEU A 54 7.58 2.25 -15.49
C LEU A 54 7.20 2.30 -16.97
N THR A 55 5.96 2.71 -17.28
CA THR A 55 5.48 2.81 -18.67
C THR A 55 6.29 3.81 -19.47
N SER A 56 6.66 4.95 -18.87
CA SER A 56 7.50 5.95 -19.52
C SER A 56 8.90 5.45 -19.82
N ILE A 57 9.54 4.76 -18.88
CA ILE A 57 10.86 4.17 -19.06
C ILE A 57 10.83 3.13 -20.19
N VAL A 58 9.83 2.24 -20.19
CA VAL A 58 9.68 1.22 -21.23
C VAL A 58 9.46 1.86 -22.61
N ASN A 59 8.58 2.87 -22.70
CA ASN A 59 8.32 3.58 -23.96
C ASN A 59 9.54 4.34 -24.46
N LEU A 60 10.30 5.00 -23.57
CA LEU A 60 11.55 5.68 -23.92
C LEU A 60 12.61 4.70 -24.42
N ALA A 61 12.78 3.57 -23.73
CA ALA A 61 13.74 2.54 -24.11
C ALA A 61 13.39 1.86 -25.46
N SER A 62 12.10 1.76 -25.78
CA SER A 62 11.59 1.17 -27.02
C SER A 62 11.43 2.19 -28.14
N SER A 63 11.74 3.48 -27.91
CA SER A 63 11.50 4.59 -28.84
C SER A 63 10.03 4.65 -29.30
N GLN A 64 9.10 4.23 -28.45
CA GLN A 64 7.67 4.21 -28.72
C GLN A 64 6.97 5.45 -28.18
N PRO A 65 5.91 5.94 -28.84
CA PRO A 65 5.07 7.00 -28.29
C PRO A 65 4.37 6.51 -27.01
N SER A 66 3.86 7.47 -26.22
CA SER A 66 3.08 7.11 -25.02
C SER A 66 1.89 6.25 -25.38
N VAL A 67 1.85 5.04 -24.82
CA VAL A 67 0.76 4.07 -25.06
C VAL A 67 -0.52 4.49 -24.33
N TYR A 68 -0.36 5.02 -23.12
CA TYR A 68 -1.48 5.38 -22.27
C TYR A 68 -1.66 6.90 -22.19
N GLY A 69 -2.90 7.36 -22.32
CA GLY A 69 -3.23 8.75 -22.08
C GLY A 69 -3.37 9.06 -20.57
N LEU A 70 -3.45 10.35 -20.26
CA LEU A 70 -3.49 10.84 -18.88
C LEU A 70 -4.66 10.27 -18.07
N THR A 71 -5.85 10.19 -18.68
CA THR A 71 -7.05 9.65 -18.01
C THR A 71 -6.87 8.18 -17.66
N THR A 72 -6.26 7.38 -18.55
CA THR A 72 -5.94 5.97 -18.27
C THR A 72 -4.95 5.85 -17.11
N LEU A 73 -3.92 6.69 -17.08
CA LEU A 73 -2.93 6.68 -15.99
C LEU A 73 -3.56 7.04 -14.65
N VAL A 74 -4.42 8.07 -14.61
CA VAL A 74 -5.08 8.52 -13.38
C VAL A 74 -6.12 7.52 -12.90
N LEU A 75 -7.11 7.17 -13.74
CA LEU A 75 -8.20 6.27 -13.36
C LEU A 75 -7.69 4.84 -13.11
N GLY A 76 -6.79 4.34 -13.95
CA GLY A 76 -6.14 3.05 -13.73
C GLY A 76 -5.39 3.00 -12.40
N SER A 77 -4.76 4.10 -11.99
CA SER A 77 -4.05 4.17 -10.71
C SER A 77 -4.99 4.28 -9.52
N ILE A 78 -6.11 4.98 -9.65
CA ILE A 78 -7.15 5.04 -8.60
C ILE A 78 -7.72 3.63 -8.39
N VAL A 79 -8.17 2.96 -9.45
CA VAL A 79 -8.71 1.61 -9.35
C VAL A 79 -7.66 0.62 -8.86
N GLY A 80 -6.43 0.70 -9.37
CA GLY A 80 -5.31 -0.13 -8.92
C GLY A 80 -4.97 0.08 -7.45
N GLY A 81 -4.86 1.33 -7.00
CA GLY A 81 -4.57 1.66 -5.61
C GLY A 81 -5.67 1.19 -4.65
N LEU A 82 -6.94 1.38 -5.03
CA LEU A 82 -8.08 0.86 -4.26
C LEU A 82 -8.09 -0.67 -4.24
N SER A 83 -7.72 -1.32 -5.34
CA SER A 83 -7.58 -2.78 -5.42
C SER A 83 -6.51 -3.29 -4.46
N PHE A 84 -5.35 -2.62 -4.39
CA PHE A 84 -4.30 -2.96 -3.41
C PHE A 84 -4.77 -2.77 -1.96
N TYR A 85 -5.48 -1.67 -1.67
CA TYR A 85 -6.06 -1.49 -0.36
C TYR A 85 -7.09 -2.58 -0.02
N ALA A 86 -7.93 -2.97 -0.98
CA ALA A 86 -8.89 -4.06 -0.80
C ALA A 86 -8.19 -5.39 -0.50
N LEU A 87 -7.09 -5.71 -1.22
CA LEU A 87 -6.26 -6.89 -0.92
C LEU A 87 -5.69 -6.85 0.50
N TYR A 88 -5.18 -5.69 0.93
CA TYR A 88 -4.75 -5.50 2.30
C TYR A 88 -5.89 -5.74 3.28
N HIS A 89 -7.04 -5.09 3.08
CA HIS A 89 -8.19 -5.14 3.99
C HIS A 89 -8.80 -6.54 4.10
N PHE A 90 -8.93 -7.27 3.00
CA PHE A 90 -9.60 -8.59 2.98
C PHE A 90 -8.65 -9.77 3.18
N ILE A 91 -7.35 -9.57 2.93
CA ILE A 91 -6.37 -10.67 2.96
C ILE A 91 -5.21 -10.35 3.89
N TYR A 92 -4.36 -9.36 3.53
CA TYR A 92 -3.04 -9.22 4.15
C TYR A 92 -3.06 -8.80 5.61
N ARG A 93 -4.07 -8.05 6.06
CA ARG A 93 -4.19 -7.64 7.47
C ARG A 93 -4.31 -8.82 8.45
N PHE A 94 -4.69 -10.00 7.95
CA PHE A 94 -4.82 -11.22 8.76
C PHE A 94 -3.54 -12.08 8.77
N TYR A 95 -2.52 -11.66 8.03
CA TYR A 95 -1.23 -12.32 7.97
C TYR A 95 -0.18 -11.46 8.69
N GLY A 96 0.30 -11.94 9.83
CA GLY A 96 1.35 -11.30 10.62
C GLY A 96 1.81 -12.26 11.72
N PRO A 97 2.98 -12.02 12.33
CA PRO A 97 3.51 -12.89 13.39
C PRO A 97 2.57 -12.98 14.59
N ASP A 98 1.89 -11.87 14.94
CA ASP A 98 1.01 -11.77 16.11
C ASP A 98 -0.48 -11.99 15.76
N LYS A 99 -0.79 -12.47 14.55
CA LYS A 99 -2.18 -12.66 14.11
C LYS A 99 -2.63 -14.09 14.29
N ASP A 100 -3.82 -14.24 14.87
CA ASP A 100 -4.45 -15.53 15.04
C ASP A 100 -4.72 -16.20 13.68
N ARG A 101 -4.24 -17.42 13.53
CA ARG A 101 -4.41 -18.22 12.31
C ARG A 101 -5.87 -18.55 12.04
N SER A 102 -6.73 -18.59 13.08
CA SER A 102 -8.17 -18.87 12.94
C SER A 102 -8.92 -17.76 12.19
N GLN A 103 -8.39 -16.52 12.20
CA GLN A 103 -8.99 -15.36 11.54
C GLN A 103 -8.61 -15.22 10.08
N ARG A 104 -7.72 -16.07 9.57
CA ARG A 104 -7.27 -16.02 8.17
C ARG A 104 -8.43 -16.32 7.22
N PRO A 105 -8.58 -15.54 6.14
CA PRO A 105 -9.62 -15.81 5.16
C PRO A 105 -9.41 -17.18 4.51
N LYS A 106 -10.49 -17.86 4.18
CA LYS A 106 -10.45 -19.13 3.43
C LYS A 106 -9.74 -18.90 2.09
N LEU A 107 -8.98 -19.90 1.63
CA LEU A 107 -8.20 -19.82 0.38
C LEU A 107 -9.06 -19.36 -0.81
N LEU A 108 -10.26 -19.94 -0.95
CA LEU A 108 -11.18 -19.57 -2.03
C LEU A 108 -11.55 -18.08 -2.00
N LYS A 109 -11.84 -17.53 -0.80
CA LYS A 109 -12.16 -16.11 -0.65
C LYS A 109 -10.95 -15.23 -1.06
N SER A 110 -9.73 -15.63 -0.69
CA SER A 110 -8.51 -14.92 -1.07
C SER A 110 -8.30 -14.93 -2.57
N ILE A 111 -8.45 -16.10 -3.23
CA ILE A 111 -8.32 -16.23 -4.69
C ILE A 111 -9.37 -15.37 -5.40
N LEU A 112 -10.64 -15.42 -4.99
CA LEU A 112 -11.71 -14.61 -5.58
C LEU A 112 -11.46 -13.11 -5.41
N THR A 113 -10.99 -12.67 -4.24
CA THR A 113 -10.64 -11.26 -4.01
C THR A 113 -9.49 -10.81 -4.90
N MET A 114 -8.45 -11.63 -5.04
CA MET A 114 -7.32 -11.34 -5.93
C MET A 114 -7.74 -11.28 -7.40
N ALA A 115 -8.53 -12.26 -7.85
CA ALA A 115 -9.05 -12.29 -9.20
C ALA A 115 -9.94 -11.07 -9.50
N ALA A 116 -10.84 -10.70 -8.60
CA ALA A 116 -11.67 -9.51 -8.74
C ALA A 116 -10.84 -8.23 -8.81
N ALA A 117 -9.83 -8.08 -7.96
CA ALA A 117 -8.92 -6.93 -7.96
C ALA A 117 -8.18 -6.79 -9.30
N ILE A 118 -7.63 -7.89 -9.82
CA ILE A 118 -6.93 -7.92 -11.11
C ILE A 118 -7.88 -7.58 -12.25
N LEU A 119 -9.07 -8.20 -12.28
CA LEU A 119 -10.07 -7.98 -13.33
C LEU A 119 -10.55 -6.52 -13.34
N LEU A 120 -10.88 -5.95 -12.18
CA LEU A 120 -11.32 -4.55 -12.08
C LEU A 120 -10.23 -3.59 -12.55
N TRP A 121 -8.99 -3.81 -12.14
CA TRP A 121 -7.87 -2.98 -12.57
C TRP A 121 -7.60 -3.10 -14.07
N SER A 122 -7.49 -4.31 -14.60
CA SER A 122 -7.28 -4.54 -16.03
C SER A 122 -8.41 -3.97 -16.88
N MET A 123 -9.67 -4.17 -16.45
CA MET A 123 -10.84 -3.64 -17.14
C MET A 123 -10.84 -2.11 -17.15
N SER A 124 -10.44 -1.45 -16.05
CA SER A 124 -10.34 0.00 -16.00
C SER A 124 -9.32 0.55 -17.00
N ILE A 125 -8.17 -0.11 -17.15
CA ILE A 125 -7.13 0.28 -18.12
C ILE A 125 -7.66 0.11 -19.55
N VAL A 126 -8.28 -1.04 -19.86
CA VAL A 126 -8.81 -1.31 -21.20
C VAL A 126 -9.90 -0.30 -21.56
N LEU A 127 -10.88 -0.11 -20.69
CA LEU A 127 -12.00 0.82 -20.95
C LEU A 127 -11.54 2.27 -21.13
N THR A 128 -10.61 2.72 -20.29
CA THR A 128 -10.08 4.08 -20.41
C THR A 128 -9.17 4.27 -21.62
N SER A 129 -8.48 3.22 -22.06
CA SER A 129 -7.65 3.26 -23.27
C SER A 129 -8.48 3.39 -24.55
N LEU A 130 -9.76 3.00 -24.53
CA LEU A 130 -10.69 3.16 -25.65
C LEU A 130 -11.27 4.58 -25.76
N LEU A 131 -11.02 5.44 -24.79
CA LEU A 131 -11.50 6.82 -24.84
C LEU A 131 -10.84 7.60 -25.98
N PRO A 132 -11.58 8.50 -26.64
CA PRO A 132 -11.03 9.37 -27.67
C PRO A 132 -9.96 10.30 -27.09
N GLU A 133 -9.04 10.78 -27.95
CA GLU A 133 -7.86 11.53 -27.54
C GLU A 133 -8.19 12.81 -26.73
N PHE A 134 -9.32 13.46 -27.02
CA PHE A 134 -9.75 14.66 -26.26
C PHE A 134 -10.12 14.34 -24.80
N LEU A 135 -10.54 13.10 -24.48
CA LEU A 135 -10.83 12.65 -23.11
C LEU A 135 -9.64 11.94 -22.47
N ASN A 136 -8.68 11.47 -23.28
CA ASN A 136 -7.53 10.72 -22.83
C ASN A 136 -6.24 11.22 -23.52
N PRO A 137 -5.85 12.48 -23.29
CA PRO A 137 -4.73 13.09 -23.98
C PRO A 137 -3.41 12.36 -23.66
N ARG A 138 -2.62 12.12 -24.70
CA ARG A 138 -1.30 11.51 -24.56
C ARG A 138 -0.24 12.57 -24.32
N LEU A 139 0.45 12.46 -23.20
CA LEU A 139 1.59 13.32 -22.87
C LEU A 139 2.89 12.69 -23.36
N SER A 140 3.93 13.52 -23.53
CA SER A 140 5.26 12.99 -23.86
C SER A 140 5.78 12.09 -22.73
N ASN A 141 6.51 11.02 -23.10
CA ASN A 141 7.06 10.06 -22.14
C ASN A 141 7.94 10.74 -21.09
N VAL A 142 8.66 11.79 -21.45
CA VAL A 142 9.52 12.55 -20.51
C VAL A 142 8.65 13.25 -19.45
N VAL A 143 7.56 13.90 -19.85
CA VAL A 143 6.64 14.57 -18.91
C VAL A 143 6.00 13.54 -17.99
N VAL A 144 5.54 12.41 -18.52
CA VAL A 144 4.94 11.33 -17.73
C VAL A 144 5.95 10.74 -16.74
N ALA A 145 7.21 10.56 -17.14
CA ALA A 145 8.30 10.10 -16.26
C ALA A 145 8.54 11.08 -15.09
N ILE A 146 8.61 12.38 -15.39
CA ILE A 146 8.81 13.43 -14.39
C ILE A 146 7.64 13.44 -13.39
N VAL A 147 6.40 13.40 -13.87
CA VAL A 147 5.20 13.36 -13.03
C VAL A 147 5.20 12.11 -12.15
N GLY A 148 5.56 10.95 -12.71
CA GLY A 148 5.69 9.70 -11.93
C GLY A 148 6.73 9.80 -10.83
N ALA A 149 7.91 10.34 -11.14
CA ALA A 149 9.00 10.52 -10.17
C ALA A 149 8.60 11.50 -9.05
N ILE A 150 8.01 12.65 -9.39
CA ILE A 150 7.52 13.63 -8.42
C ILE A 150 6.46 12.99 -7.51
N THR A 151 5.54 12.20 -8.07
CA THR A 151 4.50 11.52 -7.28
C THR A 151 5.10 10.52 -6.28
N LEU A 152 6.13 9.75 -6.66
CA LEU A 152 6.80 8.84 -5.73
C LEU A 152 7.53 9.59 -4.61
N VAL A 153 8.18 10.72 -4.92
CA VAL A 153 8.81 11.59 -3.91
C VAL A 153 7.76 12.15 -2.96
N LEU A 154 6.65 12.69 -3.50
CA LEU A 154 5.52 13.19 -2.71
C LEU A 154 4.96 12.10 -1.80
N ARG A 155 4.71 10.89 -2.34
CA ARG A 155 4.28 9.73 -1.56
C ARG A 155 5.24 9.44 -0.41
N PHE A 156 6.54 9.38 -0.69
CA PHE A 156 7.55 9.13 0.35
C PHE A 156 7.52 10.20 1.46
N TYR A 157 7.40 11.47 1.08
CA TYR A 157 7.27 12.57 2.02
C TYR A 157 6.01 12.45 2.88
N LEU A 158 4.84 12.22 2.26
CA LEU A 158 3.57 12.07 2.98
C LEU A 158 3.59 10.85 3.91
N LYS A 159 4.12 9.72 3.43
CA LYS A 159 4.27 8.52 4.23
C LYS A 159 5.10 8.76 5.48
N LYS A 160 6.24 9.43 5.33
CA LYS A 160 7.12 9.78 6.46
C LYS A 160 6.47 10.80 7.38
N ARG A 161 5.82 11.83 6.83
CA ARG A 161 5.22 12.93 7.60
C ARG A 161 4.04 12.50 8.46
N PHE A 162 3.21 11.60 7.95
CA PHE A 162 1.99 11.12 8.61
C PHE A 162 2.12 9.70 9.15
N ASN A 163 3.31 9.10 9.11
CA ASN A 163 3.62 7.73 9.53
C ASN A 163 2.62 6.71 8.97
N ILE A 164 2.31 6.81 7.67
CA ILE A 164 1.25 6.03 7.02
C ILE A 164 1.68 4.58 6.89
N LYS A 165 0.82 3.67 7.33
CA LYS A 165 0.97 2.24 7.09
C LYS A 165 0.75 1.91 5.63
N SER A 166 1.70 1.22 5.01
CA SER A 166 1.58 0.87 3.59
C SER A 166 0.75 -0.38 3.38
N ALA A 167 -0.28 -0.29 2.53
CA ALA A 167 -1.04 -1.46 2.11
C ALA A 167 -0.27 -2.33 1.09
N THR A 168 0.76 -1.77 0.44
CA THR A 168 1.55 -2.43 -0.61
C THR A 168 2.77 -3.18 -0.07
N MET A 169 3.17 -2.91 1.17
CA MET A 169 4.23 -3.65 1.85
C MET A 169 3.58 -4.63 2.82
N GLY A 170 3.98 -5.89 2.74
CA GLY A 170 3.58 -6.91 3.72
C GLY A 170 3.99 -6.52 5.14
N PRO A 171 3.57 -7.29 6.15
CA PRO A 171 3.91 -6.99 7.54
C PRO A 171 5.42 -6.87 7.67
N THR A 172 5.88 -5.70 8.14
CA THR A 172 7.29 -5.50 8.48
C THR A 172 7.67 -6.52 9.54
N ARG A 173 8.58 -7.41 9.17
CA ARG A 173 9.21 -8.31 10.13
C ARG A 173 10.24 -7.48 10.90
N TYR A 174 9.93 -7.21 12.13
CA TYR A 174 10.92 -6.77 13.12
C TYR A 174 11.25 -7.93 14.03
#